data_de547b0d4fe4930d6a583265e111b0e4
#
_entry.id   de547b0d4fe4930d6a583265e111b0e4
#
_cell.length_a   1.000
_cell.length_b   1.000
_cell.length_c   1.000
_cell.angle_alpha   90.00
_cell.angle_beta   90.00
_cell.angle_gamma   90.00
#
_symmetry.space_group_name_H-M   'P 1'
#
loop_
_entity.id
_entity.type
_entity.pdbx_description
1 polymer ?
#
loop_
_entity_poly.entity_id
_entity_poly.type
_entity_poly.pdbx_seq_one_letter_code
_entity_poly.pdbx_strand_id
1 'polypeptide(L)'
;YGQSECTARMAYLPAELVSTKVCSIGIAEPGGQLSIIDNDGNETFEGEATGEMVYRGENVTLGYATSKEDLLKGDENHGIMHTGDLARRDADGCYFIVGRLKRFLKIFGLRIGLDEVENLIRGKYGTDCYCSGDDEYLLVKLTNASVANEIPAFIEEKTHLFYQRVKVEIVDKILRNEAGKVINQ
;
A
#
# COMPACT_ATOMS: atom_id res chain seq x y z
N TYR A 1 10.94 4.88 5.42
CA TYR A 1 9.64 5.17 4.84
C TYR A 1 9.32 6.65 4.98
N GLY A 2 8.63 7.20 4.00
CA GLY A 2 8.16 8.57 4.08
C GLY A 2 7.29 8.97 2.90
N GLN A 3 6.68 10.15 3.02
CA GLN A 3 5.88 10.80 1.99
C GLN A 3 6.32 12.25 1.87
N SER A 4 6.17 12.86 0.68
CA SER A 4 6.55 14.27 0.44
C SER A 4 5.82 15.22 1.39
N GLU A 5 4.61 14.88 1.76
CA GLU A 5 3.73 15.59 2.68
C GLU A 5 4.27 15.66 4.12
N CYS A 6 5.27 14.83 4.45
CA CYS A 6 5.89 14.77 5.78
C CYS A 6 7.41 15.03 5.72
N THR A 7 7.86 15.87 4.78
CA THR A 7 9.24 16.28 4.60
C THR A 7 10.18 15.07 4.51
N ALA A 8 9.77 14.14 3.68
CA ALA A 8 10.40 12.93 3.22
C ALA A 8 10.49 11.79 4.23
N ARG A 9 10.83 11.98 5.51
CA ARG A 9 11.13 10.85 6.39
C ARG A 9 10.20 10.79 7.61
N MET A 10 9.47 9.68 7.72
CA MET A 10 8.46 9.42 8.77
C MET A 10 8.85 8.24 9.65
N ALA A 11 9.56 7.26 9.08
CA ALA A 11 9.98 6.06 9.78
C ALA A 11 11.34 5.56 9.29
N TYR A 12 12.05 4.86 10.16
CA TYR A 12 13.31 4.20 9.86
C TYR A 12 13.37 2.82 10.52
N LEU A 13 14.12 1.90 9.91
CA LEU A 13 14.40 0.61 10.54
C LEU A 13 15.73 0.71 11.29
N PRO A 14 15.74 0.53 12.62
CA PRO A 14 16.97 0.49 13.41
C PRO A 14 17.96 -0.56 12.87
N ALA A 15 19.25 -0.25 12.85
CA ALA A 15 20.25 -1.10 12.22
C ALA A 15 20.32 -2.52 12.82
N GLU A 16 20.08 -2.64 14.12
CA GLU A 16 20.05 -3.92 14.85
C GLU A 16 18.87 -4.81 14.46
N LEU A 17 17.81 -4.24 13.88
CA LEU A 17 16.62 -4.97 13.45
C LEU A 17 16.63 -5.39 11.96
N VAL A 18 17.59 -4.92 11.18
CA VAL A 18 17.62 -5.16 9.72
C VAL A 18 17.60 -6.66 9.37
N SER A 19 18.31 -7.49 10.14
CA SER A 19 18.38 -8.94 9.88
C SER A 19 17.12 -9.71 10.32
N THR A 20 16.37 -9.19 11.30
CA THR A 20 15.21 -9.88 11.89
C THR A 20 13.87 -9.33 11.41
N LYS A 21 13.82 -8.06 11.00
CA LYS A 21 12.60 -7.36 10.54
C LYS A 21 12.67 -7.02 9.04
N VAL A 22 13.01 -8.01 8.24
CA VAL A 22 13.08 -7.85 6.77
C VAL A 22 11.76 -7.29 6.24
N CYS A 23 11.83 -6.35 5.30
CA CYS A 23 10.68 -5.61 4.72
C CYS A 23 9.92 -4.69 5.69
N SER A 24 10.38 -4.52 6.94
CA SER A 24 9.81 -3.52 7.84
C SER A 24 10.24 -2.11 7.43
N ILE A 25 9.35 -1.14 7.60
CA ILE A 25 9.68 0.28 7.59
C ILE A 25 10.20 0.75 8.96
N GLY A 26 10.20 -0.13 9.97
CA GLY A 26 10.70 0.14 11.32
C GLY A 26 9.73 0.88 12.20
N ILE A 27 10.24 1.90 12.88
CA ILE A 27 9.56 2.73 13.88
C ILE A 27 9.54 4.19 13.44
N ALA A 28 8.72 5.01 14.10
CA ALA A 28 8.67 6.45 13.81
C ALA A 28 10.03 7.14 14.03
N GLU A 29 10.34 8.14 13.19
CA GLU A 29 11.44 9.06 13.42
C GLU A 29 11.25 9.82 14.76
N PRO A 30 12.33 10.19 15.44
CA PRO A 30 12.26 11.03 16.63
C PRO A 30 11.47 12.33 16.37
N GLY A 31 10.49 12.61 17.25
CA GLY A 31 9.56 13.75 17.07
C GLY A 31 8.30 13.42 16.28
N GLY A 32 8.23 12.24 15.67
CA GLY A 32 7.03 11.73 15.02
C GLY A 32 6.37 10.59 15.81
N GLN A 33 5.12 10.29 15.49
CA GLN A 33 4.36 9.18 16.05
C GLN A 33 3.59 8.46 14.94
N LEU A 34 3.65 7.14 14.95
CA LEU A 34 2.86 6.28 14.06
C LEU A 34 1.74 5.59 14.85
N SER A 35 0.60 5.42 14.20
CA SER A 35 -0.55 4.67 14.71
C SER A 35 -1.21 3.88 13.59
N ILE A 36 -2.10 2.97 13.97
CA ILE A 36 -2.95 2.22 13.06
C ILE A 36 -4.41 2.55 13.36
N ILE A 37 -5.19 2.87 12.33
CA ILE A 37 -6.65 2.94 12.41
C ILE A 37 -7.21 1.68 11.76
N ASP A 38 -7.94 0.88 12.53
CA ASP A 38 -8.56 -0.35 12.06
C ASP A 38 -9.82 -0.08 11.21
N ASN A 39 -10.48 -1.15 10.73
CA ASN A 39 -11.68 -1.03 9.91
C ASN A 39 -12.91 -0.50 10.68
N ASP A 40 -12.89 -0.55 12.01
CA ASP A 40 -13.94 -0.05 12.89
C ASP A 40 -13.70 1.41 13.30
N GLY A 41 -12.56 1.99 12.88
CA GLY A 41 -12.17 3.36 13.16
C GLY A 41 -11.46 3.54 14.50
N ASN A 42 -11.08 2.45 15.18
CA ASN A 42 -10.32 2.55 16.42
C ASN A 42 -8.85 2.79 16.12
N GLU A 43 -8.26 3.77 16.78
CA GLU A 43 -6.85 4.09 16.64
C GLU A 43 -6.00 3.40 17.71
N THR A 44 -4.92 2.75 17.29
CA THR A 44 -4.03 1.95 18.13
C THR A 44 -2.60 2.43 17.99
N PHE A 45 -1.95 2.74 19.10
CA PHE A 45 -0.55 3.17 19.20
C PHE A 45 0.39 2.07 19.69
N GLU A 46 -0.14 1.04 20.30
CA GLU A 46 0.60 -0.05 20.96
C GLU A 46 0.03 -1.40 20.56
N GLY A 47 0.84 -2.48 20.73
CA GLY A 47 0.43 -3.84 20.42
C GLY A 47 0.33 -4.14 18.93
N GLU A 48 -0.15 -5.32 18.60
CA GLU A 48 -0.35 -5.75 17.21
C GLU A 48 -1.63 -5.14 16.64
N ALA A 49 -1.53 -4.58 15.45
CA ALA A 49 -2.67 -3.98 14.77
C ALA A 49 -2.47 -4.02 13.24
N THR A 50 -3.58 -3.98 12.50
CA THR A 50 -3.57 -3.86 11.04
C THR A 50 -4.67 -2.89 10.60
N GLY A 51 -4.33 -1.93 9.74
CA GLY A 51 -5.25 -0.92 9.27
C GLY A 51 -4.55 0.21 8.51
N GLU A 52 -5.20 1.37 8.40
CA GLU A 52 -4.58 2.55 7.84
C GLU A 52 -3.49 3.07 8.78
N MET A 53 -2.28 3.29 8.23
CA MET A 53 -1.22 3.93 8.97
C MET A 53 -1.42 5.45 8.99
N VAL A 54 -1.38 6.02 10.18
CA VAL A 54 -1.46 7.47 10.41
C VAL A 54 -0.16 7.94 11.04
N TYR A 55 0.33 9.09 10.58
CA TYR A 55 1.51 9.74 11.13
C TYR A 55 1.15 11.07 11.79
N ARG A 56 1.80 11.39 12.89
CA ARG A 56 1.72 12.69 13.56
C ARG A 56 3.11 13.25 13.75
N GLY A 57 3.28 14.53 13.42
CA GLY A 57 4.56 15.21 13.57
C GLY A 57 4.50 16.67 13.10
N GLU A 58 5.42 17.48 13.61
CA GLU A 58 5.56 18.90 13.22
C GLU A 58 6.01 19.07 11.75
N ASN A 59 6.52 18.01 11.14
CA ASN A 59 6.96 17.97 9.75
C ASN A 59 5.84 17.64 8.74
N VAL A 60 4.60 17.48 9.21
CA VAL A 60 3.44 17.32 8.32
C VAL A 60 3.15 18.63 7.62
N THR A 61 2.92 18.58 6.29
CA THR A 61 2.56 19.75 5.49
C THR A 61 1.26 20.38 6.01
N LEU A 62 1.13 21.69 5.85
CA LEU A 62 -0.09 22.41 6.25
C LEU A 62 -1.30 22.09 5.37
N GLY A 63 -1.10 21.55 4.17
CA GLY A 63 -2.14 21.21 3.22
C GLY A 63 -1.63 21.24 1.78
N TYR A 64 -2.53 21.12 0.82
CA TYR A 64 -2.22 21.21 -0.61
C TYR A 64 -2.61 22.57 -1.16
N ALA A 65 -1.76 23.13 -2.04
CA ALA A 65 -2.04 24.34 -2.78
C ALA A 65 -2.08 24.05 -4.28
N THR A 66 -3.24 24.22 -4.91
CA THR A 66 -3.47 24.10 -6.35
C THR A 66 -3.66 25.45 -7.02
N SER A 67 -3.91 26.50 -6.23
CA SER A 67 -4.08 27.89 -6.66
C SER A 67 -3.35 28.85 -5.72
N LYS A 68 -3.26 30.14 -6.09
CA LYS A 68 -2.66 31.19 -5.24
C LYS A 68 -3.46 31.42 -3.96
N GLU A 69 -4.76 31.28 -4.03
CA GLU A 69 -5.70 31.45 -2.92
C GLU A 69 -5.47 30.40 -1.85
N ASP A 70 -5.06 29.16 -2.27
CA ASP A 70 -4.77 28.08 -1.33
C ASP A 70 -3.56 28.38 -0.44
N LEU A 71 -2.64 29.24 -0.89
CA LEU A 71 -1.48 29.67 -0.07
C LEU A 71 -1.87 30.54 1.14
N LEU A 72 -3.11 31.05 1.16
CA LEU A 72 -3.65 31.82 2.27
C LEU A 72 -4.39 30.96 3.31
N LYS A 73 -4.58 29.66 3.00
CA LYS A 73 -5.15 28.70 3.95
C LYS A 73 -4.18 28.47 5.11
N GLY A 74 -4.76 28.23 6.28
CA GLY A 74 -4.01 27.85 7.45
C GLY A 74 -3.61 26.37 7.42
N ASP A 75 -3.26 25.83 8.58
CA ASP A 75 -2.98 24.41 8.74
C ASP A 75 -4.27 23.60 8.64
N GLU A 76 -4.45 22.89 7.53
CA GLU A 76 -5.57 21.99 7.26
C GLU A 76 -5.35 20.59 7.83
N ASN A 77 -4.09 20.19 8.02
CA ASN A 77 -3.72 18.84 8.46
C ASN A 77 -3.50 18.72 9.97
N HIS A 78 -3.30 19.84 10.66
CA HIS A 78 -3.10 19.89 12.13
C HIS A 78 -2.04 18.92 12.64
N GLY A 79 -0.94 18.78 11.85
CA GLY A 79 0.14 17.86 12.18
C GLY A 79 -0.21 16.37 12.04
N ILE A 80 -1.33 16.02 11.40
CA ILE A 80 -1.80 14.64 11.23
C ILE A 80 -1.83 14.29 9.74
N MET A 81 -1.22 13.16 9.38
CA MET A 81 -1.22 12.64 8.02
C MET A 81 -1.85 11.25 7.96
N HIS A 82 -3.01 11.16 7.33
CA HIS A 82 -3.59 9.92 6.86
C HIS A 82 -2.82 9.45 5.63
N THR A 83 -1.97 8.43 5.78
CA THR A 83 -1.02 8.06 4.73
C THR A 83 -1.68 7.41 3.52
N GLY A 84 -2.89 6.86 3.70
CA GLY A 84 -3.55 6.03 2.71
C GLY A 84 -2.85 4.68 2.48
N ASP A 85 -1.82 4.38 3.25
CA ASP A 85 -1.14 3.08 3.22
C ASP A 85 -1.72 2.17 4.31
N LEU A 86 -1.99 0.92 3.94
CA LEU A 86 -2.31 -0.12 4.90
C LEU A 86 -1.02 -0.68 5.47
N ALA A 87 -0.96 -0.77 6.79
CA ALA A 87 0.20 -1.30 7.49
C ALA A 87 -0.23 -2.30 8.57
N ARG A 88 0.69 -3.19 8.90
CA ARG A 88 0.65 -4.05 10.07
C ARG A 88 1.73 -3.59 11.05
N ARG A 89 1.36 -3.41 12.30
CA ARG A 89 2.27 -3.25 13.43
C ARG A 89 2.43 -4.58 14.13
N ASP A 90 3.67 -5.00 14.40
CA ASP A 90 3.95 -6.22 15.15
C ASP A 90 4.09 -5.97 16.66
N ALA A 91 4.25 -7.05 17.43
CA ALA A 91 4.38 -7.00 18.90
C ALA A 91 5.61 -6.20 19.39
N ASP A 92 6.66 -6.11 18.55
CA ASP A 92 7.88 -5.34 18.85
C ASP A 92 7.76 -3.85 18.44
N GLY A 93 6.61 -3.45 17.90
CA GLY A 93 6.32 -2.08 17.50
C GLY A 93 6.82 -1.69 16.11
N CYS A 94 7.28 -2.63 15.31
CA CYS A 94 7.71 -2.40 13.94
C CYS A 94 6.54 -2.41 12.96
N TYR A 95 6.55 -1.48 12.01
CA TYR A 95 5.51 -1.34 10.99
C TYR A 95 5.96 -1.98 9.67
N PHE A 96 4.99 -2.59 8.98
CA PHE A 96 5.17 -3.23 7.67
C PHE A 96 4.07 -2.73 6.75
N ILE A 97 4.42 -2.14 5.61
CA ILE A 97 3.41 -1.77 4.61
C ILE A 97 2.89 -3.03 3.94
N VAL A 98 1.58 -3.22 3.96
CA VAL A 98 0.91 -4.40 3.40
C VAL A 98 0.08 -4.06 2.15
N GLY A 99 -0.16 -2.77 1.88
CA GLY A 99 -0.89 -2.33 0.70
C GLY A 99 -1.28 -0.86 0.75
N ARG A 100 -2.27 -0.49 -0.08
CA ARG A 100 -2.86 0.85 -0.10
C ARG A 100 -4.35 0.83 0.14
N LEU A 101 -4.85 1.79 0.93
CA LEU A 101 -6.25 1.89 1.30
C LEU A 101 -7.16 2.04 0.07
N LYS A 102 -6.71 2.74 -0.97
CA LYS A 102 -7.46 3.00 -2.21
C LYS A 102 -7.16 2.00 -3.33
N ARG A 103 -6.22 1.06 -3.14
CA ARG A 103 -5.89 0.03 -4.13
C ARG A 103 -6.61 -1.28 -3.85
N PHE A 104 -7.94 -1.25 -3.95
CA PHE A 104 -8.77 -2.45 -3.89
C PHE A 104 -9.92 -2.36 -4.89
N LEU A 105 -10.45 -3.49 -5.29
CA LEU A 105 -11.69 -3.62 -6.05
C LEU A 105 -12.77 -4.23 -5.17
N LYS A 106 -14.02 -3.89 -5.46
CA LYS A 106 -15.20 -4.56 -4.89
C LYS A 106 -15.88 -5.32 -6.02
N ILE A 107 -15.57 -6.61 -6.16
CA ILE A 107 -16.14 -7.47 -7.21
C ILE A 107 -17.16 -8.40 -6.56
N PHE A 108 -18.44 -8.24 -6.89
CA PHE A 108 -19.55 -9.06 -6.34
C PHE A 108 -19.55 -9.18 -4.80
N GLY A 109 -19.22 -8.08 -4.12
CA GLY A 109 -19.18 -8.01 -2.65
C GLY A 109 -17.86 -8.46 -2.01
N LEU A 110 -16.95 -9.06 -2.79
CA LEU A 110 -15.60 -9.37 -2.33
C LEU A 110 -14.71 -8.14 -2.43
N ARG A 111 -13.97 -7.85 -1.37
CA ARG A 111 -12.92 -6.82 -1.37
C ARG A 111 -11.59 -7.45 -1.73
N ILE A 112 -11.05 -7.09 -2.90
CA ILE A 112 -9.81 -7.62 -3.46
C ILE A 112 -8.72 -6.55 -3.38
N GLY A 113 -7.73 -6.76 -2.52
CA GLY A 113 -6.55 -5.89 -2.40
C GLY A 113 -5.61 -6.10 -3.58
N LEU A 114 -5.42 -5.08 -4.42
CA LEU A 114 -4.59 -5.21 -5.64
C LEU A 114 -3.12 -5.44 -5.31
N ASP A 115 -2.59 -4.73 -4.31
CA ASP A 115 -1.21 -4.92 -3.87
C ASP A 115 -0.99 -6.31 -3.26
N GLU A 116 -1.98 -6.85 -2.54
CA GLU A 116 -1.96 -8.20 -1.98
C GLU A 116 -1.88 -9.24 -3.09
N VAL A 117 -2.74 -9.14 -4.11
CA VAL A 117 -2.71 -10.04 -5.27
C VAL A 117 -1.38 -9.97 -5.99
N GLU A 118 -0.84 -8.76 -6.23
CA GLU A 118 0.47 -8.59 -6.84
C GLU A 118 1.59 -9.27 -6.03
N ASN A 119 1.57 -9.13 -4.70
CA ASN A 119 2.55 -9.76 -3.83
C ASN A 119 2.44 -11.29 -3.83
N LEU A 120 1.22 -11.84 -3.85
CA LEU A 120 0.97 -13.27 -3.98
C LEU A 120 1.53 -13.83 -5.30
N ILE A 121 1.29 -13.14 -6.42
CA ILE A 121 1.80 -13.52 -7.74
C ILE A 121 3.33 -13.46 -7.77
N ARG A 122 3.93 -12.36 -7.32
CA ARG A 122 5.40 -12.21 -7.26
C ARG A 122 6.04 -13.28 -6.39
N GLY A 123 5.46 -13.55 -5.22
CA GLY A 123 5.99 -14.54 -4.27
C GLY A 123 5.97 -15.96 -4.82
N LYS A 124 4.93 -16.36 -5.55
CA LYS A 124 4.80 -17.72 -6.10
C LYS A 124 5.56 -17.92 -7.40
N TYR A 125 5.49 -16.93 -8.31
CA TYR A 125 5.95 -17.12 -9.70
C TYR A 125 7.22 -16.32 -10.02
N GLY A 126 7.71 -15.45 -9.13
CA GLY A 126 8.91 -14.64 -9.35
C GLY A 126 8.80 -13.68 -10.55
N THR A 127 7.58 -13.26 -10.92
CA THR A 127 7.32 -12.44 -12.11
C THR A 127 6.80 -11.07 -11.73
N ASP A 128 7.14 -10.03 -12.52
CA ASP A 128 6.54 -8.71 -12.32
C ASP A 128 5.11 -8.70 -12.85
N CYS A 129 4.24 -8.05 -12.10
CA CYS A 129 2.83 -7.92 -12.42
C CYS A 129 2.27 -6.59 -11.90
N TYR A 130 1.15 -6.20 -12.47
CA TYR A 130 0.36 -5.06 -12.02
C TYR A 130 -1.12 -5.39 -12.11
N CYS A 131 -1.84 -5.14 -11.01
CA CYS A 131 -3.27 -5.38 -10.91
C CYS A 131 -4.05 -4.07 -11.02
N SER A 132 -5.15 -4.13 -11.76
CA SER A 132 -6.14 -3.06 -11.94
C SER A 132 -7.51 -3.71 -12.19
N GLY A 133 -8.52 -2.93 -12.50
CA GLY A 133 -9.84 -3.45 -12.85
C GLY A 133 -10.96 -2.54 -12.39
N ASP A 134 -12.15 -3.09 -12.31
CA ASP A 134 -13.39 -2.42 -11.95
C ASP A 134 -14.23 -3.31 -11.00
N ASP A 135 -15.53 -3.04 -10.88
CA ASP A 135 -16.47 -3.83 -10.05
C ASP A 135 -16.90 -5.16 -10.69
N GLU A 136 -16.48 -5.42 -11.94
CA GLU A 136 -16.78 -6.67 -12.66
C GLU A 136 -15.58 -7.61 -12.79
N TYR A 137 -14.37 -7.08 -12.98
CA TYR A 137 -13.18 -7.86 -13.30
C TYR A 137 -11.93 -7.35 -12.60
N LEU A 138 -11.09 -8.30 -12.19
CA LEU A 138 -9.68 -8.07 -11.87
C LEU A 138 -8.85 -8.27 -13.15
N LEU A 139 -8.10 -7.24 -13.56
CA LEU A 139 -7.13 -7.31 -14.65
C LEU A 139 -5.72 -7.44 -14.08
N VAL A 140 -5.01 -8.49 -14.49
CA VAL A 140 -3.62 -8.74 -14.14
C VAL A 140 -2.76 -8.55 -15.38
N LYS A 141 -1.98 -7.48 -15.45
CA LYS A 141 -0.90 -7.33 -16.43
C LYS A 141 0.31 -8.11 -15.94
N LEU A 142 0.86 -8.99 -16.79
CA LEU A 142 1.87 -9.98 -16.43
C LEU A 142 3.01 -9.96 -17.45
N THR A 143 4.26 -10.00 -16.99
CA THR A 143 5.43 -10.01 -17.90
C THR A 143 5.87 -11.41 -18.30
N ASN A 144 5.38 -12.46 -17.64
CA ASN A 144 5.73 -13.86 -17.95
C ASN A 144 4.52 -14.63 -18.49
N ALA A 145 4.50 -14.85 -19.79
CA ALA A 145 3.41 -15.59 -20.47
C ALA A 145 3.29 -17.06 -20.02
N SER A 146 4.38 -17.69 -19.56
CA SER A 146 4.38 -19.13 -19.25
C SER A 146 3.46 -19.51 -18.10
N VAL A 147 3.18 -18.58 -17.18
CA VAL A 147 2.34 -18.81 -16.00
C VAL A 147 0.93 -18.21 -16.12
N ALA A 148 0.64 -17.54 -17.25
CA ALA A 148 -0.60 -16.79 -17.44
C ALA A 148 -1.87 -17.62 -17.20
N ASN A 149 -1.89 -18.87 -17.66
CA ASN A 149 -3.03 -19.76 -17.53
C ASN A 149 -3.27 -20.25 -16.09
N GLU A 150 -2.26 -20.16 -15.22
CA GLU A 150 -2.35 -20.59 -13.82
C GLU A 150 -2.88 -19.45 -12.92
N ILE A 151 -2.68 -18.19 -13.32
CA ILE A 151 -3.00 -17.02 -12.50
C ILE A 151 -4.47 -16.97 -12.04
N PRO A 152 -5.48 -17.18 -12.92
CA PRO A 152 -6.87 -17.08 -12.48
C PRO A 152 -7.23 -18.09 -11.38
N ALA A 153 -6.84 -19.35 -11.54
CA ALA A 153 -7.10 -20.40 -10.54
C ALA A 153 -6.34 -20.14 -9.23
N PHE A 154 -5.12 -19.65 -9.32
CA PHE A 154 -4.34 -19.29 -8.15
C PHE A 154 -4.97 -18.13 -7.37
N ILE A 155 -5.47 -17.09 -8.04
CA ILE A 155 -6.15 -15.97 -7.40
C ILE A 155 -7.44 -16.44 -6.74
N GLU A 156 -8.23 -17.28 -7.40
CA GLU A 156 -9.44 -17.85 -6.83
C GLU A 156 -9.15 -18.64 -5.54
N GLU A 157 -8.09 -19.47 -5.52
CA GLU A 157 -7.66 -20.20 -4.33
C GLU A 157 -7.36 -19.27 -3.14
N LYS A 158 -6.73 -18.11 -3.41
CA LYS A 158 -6.25 -17.20 -2.36
C LYS A 158 -7.26 -16.15 -1.94
N THR A 159 -8.13 -15.71 -2.85
CA THR A 159 -9.02 -14.56 -2.62
C THR A 159 -10.51 -14.92 -2.68
N HIS A 160 -10.83 -16.14 -3.09
CA HIS A 160 -12.19 -16.61 -3.38
C HIS A 160 -12.89 -15.84 -4.52
N LEU A 161 -12.15 -15.01 -5.26
CA LEU A 161 -12.65 -14.37 -6.47
C LEU A 161 -12.73 -15.41 -7.58
N PHE A 162 -13.92 -15.62 -8.11
CA PHE A 162 -14.19 -16.60 -9.16
C PHE A 162 -13.25 -16.40 -10.38
N TYR A 163 -12.56 -17.45 -10.82
CA TYR A 163 -11.50 -17.37 -11.84
C TYR A 163 -11.93 -16.69 -13.14
N GLN A 164 -13.24 -16.80 -13.54
CA GLN A 164 -13.77 -16.15 -14.72
C GLN A 164 -13.81 -14.61 -14.61
N ARG A 165 -13.61 -14.07 -13.40
CA ARG A 165 -13.52 -12.63 -13.13
C ARG A 165 -12.08 -12.11 -13.12
N VAL A 166 -11.13 -12.99 -13.41
CA VAL A 166 -9.71 -12.65 -13.53
C VAL A 166 -9.33 -12.66 -15.01
N LYS A 167 -8.95 -11.50 -15.53
CA LYS A 167 -8.40 -11.35 -16.88
C LYS A 167 -6.88 -11.21 -16.78
N VAL A 168 -6.14 -11.90 -17.63
CA VAL A 168 -4.69 -11.81 -17.70
C VAL A 168 -4.29 -11.20 -19.03
N GLU A 169 -3.51 -10.15 -19.01
CA GLU A 169 -2.93 -9.48 -20.17
C GLU A 169 -1.41 -9.63 -20.12
N ILE A 170 -0.80 -10.13 -21.19
CA ILE A 170 0.64 -10.25 -21.26
C ILE A 170 1.21 -8.96 -21.84
N VAL A 171 2.18 -8.40 -21.13
CA VAL A 171 2.89 -7.19 -21.52
C VAL A 171 4.40 -7.42 -21.49
N ASP A 172 5.15 -6.73 -22.35
CA ASP A 172 6.61 -6.84 -22.39
C ASP A 172 7.25 -6.34 -21.09
N LYS A 173 6.70 -5.26 -20.52
CA LYS A 173 7.15 -4.69 -19.26
C LYS A 173 6.04 -3.88 -18.59
N ILE A 174 6.10 -3.78 -17.25
CA ILE A 174 5.30 -2.84 -16.47
C ILE A 174 6.02 -1.49 -16.46
N LEU A 175 5.45 -0.49 -17.12
CA LEU A 175 6.06 0.85 -17.19
C LEU A 175 5.91 1.56 -15.83
N ARG A 176 7.03 2.08 -15.33
CA ARG A 176 7.09 2.82 -14.07
C ARG A 176 7.78 4.16 -14.30
N ASN A 177 7.35 5.19 -13.57
CA ASN A 177 8.06 6.47 -13.55
C ASN A 177 9.34 6.37 -12.70
N GLU A 178 10.12 7.46 -12.62
CA GLU A 178 11.34 7.54 -11.82
C GLU A 178 11.11 7.26 -10.31
N ALA A 179 9.91 7.52 -9.80
CA ALA A 179 9.50 7.22 -8.43
C ALA A 179 8.98 5.77 -8.25
N GLY A 180 9.09 4.90 -9.28
CA GLY A 180 8.65 3.50 -9.23
C GLY A 180 7.13 3.29 -9.34
N LYS A 181 6.34 4.34 -9.52
CA LYS A 181 4.87 4.23 -9.71
C LYS A 181 4.54 3.77 -11.12
N VAL A 182 3.61 2.82 -11.22
CA VAL A 182 3.12 2.35 -12.53
C VAL A 182 2.44 3.50 -13.26
N ILE A 183 2.83 3.69 -14.53
CA ILE A 183 2.23 4.68 -15.43
C ILE A 183 1.06 3.96 -16.11
N ASN A 184 -0.16 4.48 -15.91
CA ASN A 184 -1.33 3.96 -16.59
C ASN A 184 -1.16 4.13 -18.11
N GLN A 185 -1.26 3.02 -18.81
CA GLN A 185 -1.42 2.94 -20.27
C GLN A 185 -2.87 2.67 -20.60
#